data_d7d1859f6bed45370de7a0aeef6ec98f
#
_entry.id   d7d1859f6bed45370de7a0aeef6ec98f
#
_cell.length_a   1.000
_cell.length_b   1.000
_cell.length_c   1.000
_cell.angle_alpha   90.00
_cell.angle_beta   90.00
_cell.angle_gamma   90.00
#
_symmetry.space_group_name_H-M   'P 1'
#
loop_
_entity.id
_entity.type
_entity.pdbx_description
1 polymer ?
#
loop_
_entity_poly.entity_id
_entity_poly.type
_entity_poly.pdbx_seq_one_letter_code
_entity_poly.pdbx_strand_id
1 'polypeptide(L)'
;MDRKERQLIEAVRDQMAAPLSGGRRKKVIAAVSGGADSMCLLEILTLLAPQMGFELLVAHVNHGIRGKEADEDEAFVRRQCAMRKLPFYVKKEDVPALAKKEHLSEEAAGRSVRYAFFRALLQEEGAGWIATAHNQGDAVETFLFHLCRGSGLQGLSGIAEVEGNLIRPLVHVSRGEIEQFLEKRGIPFVEDATNREKKYTRNRIRGEVLPLLEAEINPRTQEHILQTAAQIASVQSYIRAQARKIYLQAKREAGENGVRSLSLFLLEKEPDFLRREVYLLALEDLSGDRYLGRKDIARRQLEAVDLLGRRKSSAKELQLPAGVVVRKEYGALLFYRRRREEGGDPSSQQPKKAEEEGLRLETEALRKGEMIHASFHDYRITAYTDFSYEREDSGRYTNCFDYAIIKSTVFFRYRKEGDFFSLNQEGSKHKEIRKWMTDEKIPARMRDRILLMADGNHVLWIPGYRTDAEVLKSARQAGRFLHIRIEKEINGGEDQGTDFK
;
A
#
# COMPACT_ATOMS: atom_id res chain seq x y z
N MET A 1 -35.79 -3.27 31.33
CA MET A 1 -34.78 -2.40 30.69
C MET A 1 -35.17 -0.94 30.92
N ASP A 2 -34.36 -0.21 31.66
CA ASP A 2 -34.61 1.19 31.97
C ASP A 2 -34.21 2.13 30.79
N ARG A 3 -34.46 3.45 30.94
CA ARG A 3 -34.19 4.43 29.89
C ARG A 3 -32.69 4.54 29.52
N LYS A 4 -31.81 4.53 30.51
CA LYS A 4 -30.35 4.66 30.32
C LYS A 4 -29.79 3.42 29.63
N GLU A 5 -30.18 2.26 30.06
CA GLU A 5 -29.79 0.97 29.46
C GLU A 5 -30.20 0.90 27.97
N ARG A 6 -31.42 1.37 27.65
CA ARG A 6 -31.92 1.43 26.28
C ARG A 6 -31.09 2.38 25.42
N GLN A 7 -30.78 3.59 25.96
CA GLN A 7 -29.97 4.58 25.28
C GLN A 7 -28.56 4.05 24.97
N LEU A 8 -27.94 3.32 25.92
CA LEU A 8 -26.62 2.74 25.69
C LEU A 8 -26.65 1.68 24.56
N ILE A 9 -27.63 0.79 24.56
CA ILE A 9 -27.79 -0.25 23.55
C ILE A 9 -28.08 0.39 22.18
N GLU A 10 -28.90 1.45 22.14
CA GLU A 10 -29.18 2.19 20.90
C GLU A 10 -27.95 2.90 20.37
N ALA A 11 -27.14 3.53 21.20
CA ALA A 11 -25.88 4.15 20.81
C ALA A 11 -24.92 3.11 20.17
N VAL A 12 -24.78 1.94 20.77
CA VAL A 12 -23.97 0.86 20.21
C VAL A 12 -24.58 0.33 18.90
N ARG A 13 -25.90 0.20 18.79
CA ARG A 13 -26.58 -0.21 17.55
C ARG A 13 -26.29 0.74 16.41
N ASP A 14 -26.36 2.06 16.64
CA ASP A 14 -26.12 3.07 15.65
C ASP A 14 -24.66 3.02 15.14
N GLN A 15 -23.70 2.79 16.03
CA GLN A 15 -22.31 2.56 15.69
C GLN A 15 -22.08 1.32 14.82
N MET A 16 -22.87 0.28 15.03
CA MET A 16 -22.81 -0.98 14.28
C MET A 16 -23.55 -0.92 12.94
N ALA A 17 -24.50 0.01 12.76
CA ALA A 17 -25.40 0.02 11.61
C ALA A 17 -24.65 0.24 10.29
N ALA A 18 -23.79 1.27 10.20
CA ALA A 18 -23.03 1.57 9.00
C ALA A 18 -22.04 0.44 8.60
N PRO A 19 -21.24 -0.12 9.51
CA PRO A 19 -20.42 -1.30 9.24
C PRO A 19 -21.20 -2.49 8.68
N LEU A 20 -22.36 -2.80 9.24
CA LEU A 20 -23.14 -3.98 8.88
C LEU A 20 -24.01 -3.81 7.63
N SER A 21 -24.30 -2.58 7.20
CA SER A 21 -25.14 -2.30 6.01
C SER A 21 -24.46 -2.62 4.68
N GLY A 22 -23.14 -2.75 4.63
CA GLY A 22 -22.32 -2.81 3.40
C GLY A 22 -22.27 -4.16 2.67
N GLY A 23 -23.21 -5.10 2.89
CA GLY A 23 -23.23 -6.41 2.18
C GLY A 23 -22.07 -7.36 2.51
N ARG A 24 -21.14 -6.95 3.37
CA ARG A 24 -20.04 -7.78 3.86
C ARG A 24 -20.56 -8.84 4.82
N ARG A 25 -19.84 -9.95 4.91
CA ARG A 25 -20.11 -11.10 5.76
C ARG A 25 -20.64 -10.67 7.13
N LYS A 26 -21.81 -11.17 7.49
CA LYS A 26 -22.53 -10.81 8.72
C LYS A 26 -21.98 -11.57 9.95
N LYS A 27 -20.64 -11.67 10.08
CA LYS A 27 -19.98 -12.23 11.25
C LYS A 27 -19.13 -11.13 11.92
N VAL A 28 -19.25 -11.02 13.25
CA VAL A 28 -18.53 -10.06 14.09
C VAL A 28 -17.76 -10.82 15.15
N ILE A 29 -16.46 -10.56 15.28
CA ILE A 29 -15.60 -11.10 16.33
C ILE A 29 -15.51 -10.07 17.45
N ALA A 30 -16.02 -10.37 18.63
CA ALA A 30 -15.83 -9.57 19.83
C ALA A 30 -14.50 -9.93 20.50
N ALA A 31 -13.63 -8.94 20.68
CA ALA A 31 -12.39 -9.07 21.44
C ALA A 31 -12.68 -8.90 22.94
N VAL A 32 -12.65 -10.00 23.71
CA VAL A 32 -13.06 -10.03 25.11
C VAL A 32 -11.88 -10.40 26.01
N SER A 33 -11.48 -9.47 26.91
CA SER A 33 -10.43 -9.70 27.90
C SER A 33 -10.95 -10.26 29.23
N GLY A 34 -12.24 -10.11 29.52
CA GLY A 34 -12.86 -10.44 30.81
C GLY A 34 -13.10 -9.20 31.69
N GLY A 35 -12.45 -8.08 31.43
CA GLY A 35 -12.67 -6.83 32.16
C GLY A 35 -14.00 -6.16 31.80
N ALA A 36 -14.44 -5.21 32.65
CA ALA A 36 -15.75 -4.58 32.57
C ALA A 36 -16.14 -4.08 31.18
N ASP A 37 -15.26 -3.33 30.50
CA ASP A 37 -15.55 -2.77 29.19
C ASP A 37 -15.84 -3.87 28.16
N SER A 38 -15.03 -4.94 28.17
CA SER A 38 -15.17 -6.06 27.25
C SER A 38 -16.38 -6.93 27.56
N MET A 39 -16.77 -7.08 28.83
CA MET A 39 -17.98 -7.79 29.22
C MET A 39 -19.23 -6.99 28.88
N CYS A 40 -19.20 -5.67 29.02
CA CYS A 40 -20.28 -4.78 28.55
C CYS A 40 -20.48 -4.90 27.03
N LEU A 41 -19.39 -4.85 26.27
CA LEU A 41 -19.43 -5.05 24.82
C LEU A 41 -20.03 -6.41 24.45
N LEU A 42 -19.55 -7.48 25.08
CA LEU A 42 -20.03 -8.84 24.84
C LEU A 42 -21.54 -8.96 25.05
N GLU A 43 -22.04 -8.42 26.17
CA GLU A 43 -23.47 -8.47 26.50
C GLU A 43 -24.32 -7.70 25.49
N ILE A 44 -23.92 -6.47 25.16
CA ILE A 44 -24.66 -5.64 24.19
C ILE A 44 -24.67 -6.29 22.81
N LEU A 45 -23.50 -6.81 22.33
CA LEU A 45 -23.45 -7.48 21.06
C LEU A 45 -24.27 -8.78 21.02
N THR A 46 -24.34 -9.50 22.14
CA THR A 46 -25.20 -10.69 22.27
C THR A 46 -26.69 -10.33 22.09
N LEU A 47 -27.11 -9.19 22.64
CA LEU A 47 -28.49 -8.69 22.49
C LEU A 47 -28.77 -8.19 21.07
N LEU A 48 -27.80 -7.54 20.44
CA LEU A 48 -27.96 -6.95 19.11
C LEU A 48 -27.81 -7.96 17.96
N ALA A 49 -27.07 -9.04 18.14
CA ALA A 49 -26.79 -10.03 17.10
C ALA A 49 -28.08 -10.56 16.43
N PRO A 50 -29.11 -11.04 17.14
CA PRO A 50 -30.35 -11.49 16.51
C PRO A 50 -31.16 -10.35 15.90
N GLN A 51 -31.10 -9.13 16.45
CA GLN A 51 -31.86 -7.98 15.97
C GLN A 51 -31.27 -7.40 14.67
N MET A 52 -29.94 -7.42 14.53
CA MET A 52 -29.23 -6.88 13.37
C MET A 52 -28.82 -7.96 12.36
N GLY A 53 -29.09 -9.22 12.66
CA GLY A 53 -28.86 -10.36 11.77
C GLY A 53 -27.38 -10.64 11.50
N PHE A 54 -26.53 -10.58 12.53
CA PHE A 54 -25.14 -11.01 12.44
C PHE A 54 -24.82 -12.16 13.40
N GLU A 55 -23.82 -12.97 13.05
CA GLU A 55 -23.26 -14.02 13.89
C GLU A 55 -22.16 -13.42 14.77
N LEU A 56 -22.21 -13.69 16.08
CA LEU A 56 -21.24 -13.21 17.06
C LEU A 56 -20.26 -14.32 17.43
N LEU A 57 -18.98 -14.06 17.26
CA LEU A 57 -17.85 -14.91 17.68
C LEU A 57 -17.05 -14.18 18.76
N VAL A 58 -16.42 -14.91 19.67
CA VAL A 58 -15.61 -14.31 20.73
C VAL A 58 -14.15 -14.72 20.60
N ALA A 59 -13.25 -13.72 20.62
CA ALA A 59 -11.81 -13.92 20.62
C ALA A 59 -11.19 -13.41 21.94
N HIS A 60 -10.40 -14.28 22.58
CA HIS A 60 -9.63 -13.96 23.79
C HIS A 60 -8.14 -14.19 23.55
N VAL A 61 -7.29 -13.34 24.13
CA VAL A 61 -5.84 -13.53 24.10
C VAL A 61 -5.31 -13.64 25.52
N ASN A 62 -4.79 -14.81 25.85
CA ASN A 62 -4.06 -15.04 27.09
C ASN A 62 -2.58 -14.68 26.84
N HIS A 63 -2.13 -13.57 27.41
CA HIS A 63 -0.77 -13.02 27.19
C HIS A 63 0.33 -13.69 28.02
N GLY A 64 -0.02 -14.60 28.94
CA GLY A 64 0.93 -15.29 29.82
C GLY A 64 1.65 -14.40 30.85
N ILE A 65 1.30 -13.10 30.95
CA ILE A 65 2.01 -12.12 31.79
C ILE A 65 1.81 -12.43 33.28
N ARG A 66 0.60 -12.86 33.67
CA ARG A 66 0.21 -13.11 35.08
C ARG A 66 0.14 -14.59 35.46
N GLY A 67 0.67 -15.49 34.63
CA GLY A 67 0.68 -16.93 34.91
C GLY A 67 -0.73 -17.48 35.20
N LYS A 68 -0.96 -17.99 36.43
CA LYS A 68 -2.26 -18.61 36.80
C LYS A 68 -3.46 -17.67 36.72
N GLU A 69 -3.30 -16.39 37.06
CA GLU A 69 -4.37 -15.39 36.93
C GLU A 69 -4.85 -15.23 35.47
N ALA A 70 -3.94 -15.26 34.53
CA ALA A 70 -4.27 -15.17 33.10
C ALA A 70 -5.06 -16.43 32.63
N ASP A 71 -4.77 -17.61 33.19
CA ASP A 71 -5.55 -18.83 32.92
C ASP A 71 -6.93 -18.79 33.59
N GLU A 72 -7.05 -18.17 34.75
CA GLU A 72 -8.35 -17.94 35.44
C GLU A 72 -9.23 -16.96 34.64
N ASP A 73 -8.64 -15.88 34.09
CA ASP A 73 -9.33 -14.94 33.21
C ASP A 73 -9.84 -15.64 31.94
N GLU A 74 -9.00 -16.46 31.30
CA GLU A 74 -9.42 -17.26 30.15
C GLU A 74 -10.61 -18.19 30.52
N ALA A 75 -10.49 -18.91 31.64
CA ALA A 75 -11.54 -19.81 32.11
C ALA A 75 -12.83 -19.03 32.40
N PHE A 76 -12.75 -17.84 32.96
CA PHE A 76 -13.90 -16.95 33.18
C PHE A 76 -14.58 -16.59 31.87
N VAL A 77 -13.83 -16.04 30.85
CA VAL A 77 -14.42 -15.69 29.57
C VAL A 77 -15.03 -16.90 28.87
N ARG A 78 -14.34 -18.04 28.91
CA ARG A 78 -14.85 -19.32 28.36
C ARG A 78 -16.20 -19.71 28.96
N ARG A 79 -16.36 -19.62 30.29
CA ARG A 79 -17.64 -19.87 30.98
C ARG A 79 -18.72 -18.89 30.53
N GLN A 80 -18.39 -17.60 30.40
CA GLN A 80 -19.33 -16.56 29.94
C GLN A 80 -19.80 -16.81 28.50
N CYS A 81 -18.94 -17.30 27.64
CA CYS A 81 -19.29 -17.69 26.26
C CYS A 81 -20.17 -18.94 26.22
N ALA A 82 -19.85 -19.97 27.03
CA ALA A 82 -20.62 -21.20 27.11
C ALA A 82 -22.07 -20.94 27.56
N MET A 83 -22.27 -20.08 28.59
CA MET A 83 -23.60 -19.67 29.07
C MET A 83 -24.44 -18.98 27.99
N ARG A 84 -23.80 -18.25 27.07
CA ARG A 84 -24.42 -17.52 25.94
C ARG A 84 -24.46 -18.35 24.64
N LYS A 85 -23.92 -19.57 24.65
CA LYS A 85 -23.77 -20.45 23.47
C LYS A 85 -23.03 -19.78 22.32
N LEU A 86 -21.99 -19.00 22.64
CA LEU A 86 -21.17 -18.28 21.66
C LEU A 86 -19.89 -19.07 21.34
N PRO A 87 -19.48 -19.15 20.07
CA PRO A 87 -18.18 -19.68 19.67
C PRO A 87 -17.05 -18.90 20.35
N PHE A 88 -16.08 -19.61 20.93
CA PHE A 88 -14.97 -19.04 21.69
C PHE A 88 -13.63 -19.50 21.11
N TYR A 89 -12.82 -18.54 20.73
CA TYR A 89 -11.48 -18.71 20.17
C TYR A 89 -10.45 -18.10 21.12
N VAL A 90 -9.37 -18.84 21.39
CA VAL A 90 -8.32 -18.38 22.30
C VAL A 90 -6.94 -18.51 21.66
N LYS A 91 -6.11 -17.51 21.86
CA LYS A 91 -4.67 -17.53 21.58
C LYS A 91 -3.91 -17.39 22.90
N LYS A 92 -3.05 -18.37 23.19
CA LYS A 92 -2.08 -18.29 24.30
C LYS A 92 -0.73 -17.92 23.73
N GLU A 93 -0.05 -16.96 24.35
CA GLU A 93 1.30 -16.53 23.97
C GLU A 93 2.08 -16.03 25.20
N ASP A 94 3.34 -16.41 25.28
CA ASP A 94 4.27 -15.85 26.30
C ASP A 94 4.80 -14.50 25.81
N VAL A 95 4.01 -13.45 26.09
CA VAL A 95 4.32 -12.09 25.67
C VAL A 95 5.62 -11.56 26.30
N PRO A 96 5.95 -11.80 27.57
CA PRO A 96 7.25 -11.44 28.14
C PRO A 96 8.45 -12.02 27.38
N ALA A 97 8.40 -13.31 27.02
CA ALA A 97 9.44 -13.96 26.24
C ALA A 97 9.55 -13.37 24.82
N LEU A 98 8.39 -13.15 24.18
CA LEU A 98 8.33 -12.53 22.85
C LEU A 98 8.88 -11.08 22.86
N ALA A 99 8.52 -10.29 23.87
CA ALA A 99 8.98 -8.91 24.01
C ALA A 99 10.51 -8.83 24.12
N LYS A 100 11.12 -9.74 24.88
CA LYS A 100 12.59 -9.85 24.99
C LYS A 100 13.22 -10.25 23.65
N LYS A 101 12.65 -11.23 22.97
CA LYS A 101 13.16 -11.73 21.68
C LYS A 101 13.11 -10.67 20.58
N GLU A 102 12.06 -9.88 20.53
CA GLU A 102 11.84 -8.88 19.48
C GLU A 102 12.28 -7.46 19.88
N HIS A 103 12.88 -7.29 21.08
CA HIS A 103 13.30 -6.00 21.62
C HIS A 103 12.16 -4.96 21.68
N LEU A 104 10.96 -5.41 22.01
CA LEU A 104 9.76 -4.59 22.16
C LEU A 104 9.38 -4.41 23.62
N SER A 105 8.54 -3.41 23.93
CA SER A 105 7.83 -3.39 25.20
C SER A 105 6.77 -4.50 25.25
N GLU A 106 6.44 -5.01 26.45
CA GLU A 106 5.37 -6.00 26.64
C GLU A 106 4.03 -5.51 26.07
N GLU A 107 3.73 -4.23 26.23
CA GLU A 107 2.50 -3.61 25.64
C GLU A 107 2.53 -3.71 24.10
N ALA A 108 3.66 -3.39 23.46
CA ALA A 108 3.79 -3.45 22.00
C ALA A 108 3.74 -4.89 21.49
N ALA A 109 4.42 -5.82 22.15
CA ALA A 109 4.41 -7.25 21.81
C ALA A 109 3.00 -7.83 21.96
N GLY A 110 2.34 -7.60 23.10
CA GLY A 110 0.96 -8.05 23.35
C GLY A 110 -0.03 -7.47 22.36
N ARG A 111 0.13 -6.20 21.98
CA ARG A 111 -0.67 -5.59 20.91
C ARG A 111 -0.45 -6.27 19.56
N SER A 112 0.80 -6.56 19.19
CA SER A 112 1.15 -7.25 17.95
C SER A 112 0.49 -8.63 17.87
N VAL A 113 0.64 -9.45 18.92
CA VAL A 113 0.02 -10.78 19.05
C VAL A 113 -1.49 -10.71 18.90
N ARG A 114 -2.13 -9.77 19.61
CA ARG A 114 -3.59 -9.58 19.58
C ARG A 114 -4.10 -9.31 18.18
N TYR A 115 -3.51 -8.33 17.48
CA TYR A 115 -3.98 -7.98 16.14
C TYR A 115 -3.60 -9.00 15.06
N ALA A 116 -2.49 -9.74 15.25
CA ALA A 116 -2.17 -10.88 14.38
C ALA A 116 -3.21 -11.98 14.49
N PHE A 117 -3.58 -12.35 15.72
CA PHE A 117 -4.62 -13.34 15.98
C PHE A 117 -5.98 -12.93 15.42
N PHE A 118 -6.39 -11.68 15.64
CA PHE A 118 -7.67 -11.19 15.14
C PHE A 118 -7.73 -11.20 13.61
N ARG A 119 -6.63 -10.87 12.92
CA ARG A 119 -6.57 -10.92 11.45
C ARG A 119 -6.63 -12.35 10.91
N ALA A 120 -5.94 -13.28 11.56
CA ALA A 120 -6.00 -14.69 11.19
C ALA A 120 -7.44 -15.21 11.34
N LEU A 121 -8.07 -14.94 12.49
CA LEU A 121 -9.44 -15.38 12.77
C LEU A 121 -10.48 -14.75 11.81
N LEU A 122 -10.28 -13.48 11.40
CA LEU A 122 -11.09 -12.84 10.36
C LEU A 122 -11.10 -13.63 9.06
N GLN A 123 -9.92 -14.12 8.65
CA GLN A 123 -9.77 -14.89 7.41
C GLN A 123 -10.33 -16.30 7.55
N GLU A 124 -9.99 -16.99 8.62
CA GLU A 124 -10.41 -18.38 8.89
C GLU A 124 -11.93 -18.51 8.99
N GLU A 125 -12.57 -17.62 9.76
CA GLU A 125 -14.01 -17.62 9.97
C GLU A 125 -14.79 -16.90 8.87
N GLY A 126 -14.10 -16.22 8.01
CA GLY A 126 -14.71 -15.36 7.03
C GLY A 126 -15.51 -14.22 7.64
N ALA A 127 -15.11 -13.72 8.81
CA ALA A 127 -15.79 -12.62 9.48
C ALA A 127 -15.54 -11.29 8.75
N GLY A 128 -16.47 -10.35 8.89
CA GLY A 128 -16.35 -9.02 8.31
C GLY A 128 -15.69 -8.02 9.25
N TRP A 129 -15.88 -8.20 10.57
CA TRP A 129 -15.59 -7.19 11.55
C TRP A 129 -15.01 -7.74 12.85
N ILE A 130 -14.15 -6.93 13.49
CA ILE A 130 -13.66 -7.13 14.86
C ILE A 130 -14.19 -5.98 15.71
N ALA A 131 -14.88 -6.26 16.79
CA ALA A 131 -15.34 -5.28 17.77
C ALA A 131 -14.42 -5.28 18.99
N THR A 132 -13.93 -4.09 19.37
CA THR A 132 -13.09 -3.89 20.55
C THR A 132 -13.76 -2.92 21.54
N ALA A 133 -13.52 -3.11 22.82
CA ALA A 133 -14.19 -2.40 23.91
C ALA A 133 -13.47 -1.10 24.34
N HIS A 134 -12.89 -0.36 23.37
CA HIS A 134 -12.36 0.97 23.69
C HIS A 134 -13.51 1.89 24.07
N ASN A 135 -13.36 2.58 25.19
CA ASN A 135 -14.36 3.48 25.76
C ASN A 135 -13.95 4.96 25.64
N GLN A 136 -14.78 5.85 26.14
CA GLN A 136 -14.58 7.29 26.13
C GLN A 136 -13.27 7.70 26.84
N GLY A 137 -12.96 7.07 27.99
CA GLY A 137 -11.72 7.33 28.72
C GLY A 137 -10.47 7.00 27.89
N ASP A 138 -10.49 5.89 27.15
CA ASP A 138 -9.38 5.52 26.27
C ASP A 138 -9.13 6.55 25.16
N ALA A 139 -10.21 7.19 24.65
CA ALA A 139 -10.11 8.24 23.64
C ALA A 139 -9.43 9.50 24.22
N VAL A 140 -9.80 9.92 25.43
CA VAL A 140 -9.19 11.04 26.15
C VAL A 140 -7.70 10.77 26.44
N GLU A 141 -7.38 9.61 26.98
CA GLU A 141 -6.00 9.19 27.25
C GLU A 141 -5.14 9.20 25.98
N THR A 142 -5.69 8.67 24.89
CA THR A 142 -5.00 8.63 23.59
C THR A 142 -4.75 10.03 23.06
N PHE A 143 -5.72 10.94 23.17
CA PHE A 143 -5.56 12.34 22.78
C PHE A 143 -4.42 13.02 23.53
N LEU A 144 -4.43 12.96 24.88
CA LEU A 144 -3.39 13.57 25.71
C LEU A 144 -2.02 12.94 25.44
N PHE A 145 -1.95 11.63 25.30
CA PHE A 145 -0.72 10.94 24.99
C PHE A 145 -0.11 11.40 23.66
N HIS A 146 -0.95 11.57 22.64
CA HIS A 146 -0.53 12.04 21.32
C HIS A 146 -0.18 13.53 21.32
N LEU A 147 -0.91 14.36 22.07
CA LEU A 147 -0.62 15.78 22.25
C LEU A 147 0.77 15.97 22.86
N CYS A 148 1.08 15.28 23.95
CA CYS A 148 2.37 15.35 24.62
C CYS A 148 3.53 14.84 23.76
N ARG A 149 3.27 14.00 22.76
CA ARG A 149 4.28 13.50 21.81
C ARG A 149 4.42 14.36 20.54
N GLY A 150 3.68 15.45 20.43
CA GLY A 150 3.73 16.33 19.26
C GLY A 150 3.14 15.68 18.00
N SER A 151 2.13 14.84 18.15
CA SER A 151 1.43 14.23 17.02
C SER A 151 0.67 15.29 16.21
N GLY A 152 0.61 15.11 14.87
CA GLY A 152 -0.19 15.96 13.99
C GLY A 152 -1.70 15.67 14.10
N LEU A 153 -2.49 16.33 13.24
CA LEU A 153 -3.96 16.24 13.23
C LEU A 153 -4.48 14.80 13.30
N GLN A 154 -3.86 13.87 12.58
CA GLN A 154 -4.25 12.47 12.58
C GLN A 154 -4.12 11.81 13.97
N GLY A 155 -3.05 12.08 14.72
CA GLY A 155 -2.89 11.54 16.06
C GLY A 155 -3.87 12.18 17.05
N LEU A 156 -4.15 13.48 16.88
CA LEU A 156 -5.07 14.24 17.70
C LEU A 156 -6.55 14.00 17.36
N SER A 157 -6.89 13.37 16.25
CA SER A 157 -8.27 12.97 15.94
C SER A 157 -8.82 11.86 16.86
N GLY A 158 -8.01 11.40 17.84
CA GLY A 158 -8.41 10.43 18.83
C GLY A 158 -8.51 8.99 18.28
N ILE A 159 -9.39 8.20 18.90
CA ILE A 159 -9.66 6.83 18.49
C ILE A 159 -10.82 6.82 17.51
N ALA A 160 -10.58 6.37 16.28
CA ALA A 160 -11.63 6.27 15.27
C ALA A 160 -12.66 5.18 15.64
N GLU A 161 -13.93 5.45 15.40
CA GLU A 161 -15.04 4.50 15.58
C GLU A 161 -14.85 3.25 14.72
N VAL A 162 -14.47 3.46 13.46
CA VAL A 162 -14.21 2.42 12.47
C VAL A 162 -12.85 2.63 11.82
N GLU A 163 -12.05 1.58 11.79
CA GLU A 163 -10.73 1.59 11.17
C GLU A 163 -10.46 0.28 10.44
N GLY A 164 -10.60 0.26 9.12
CA GLY A 164 -10.53 -0.99 8.34
C GLY A 164 -11.67 -1.95 8.69
N ASN A 165 -11.32 -3.09 9.24
CA ASN A 165 -12.27 -4.11 9.75
C ASN A 165 -12.49 -4.02 11.26
N LEU A 166 -11.94 -3.01 11.92
CA LEU A 166 -12.05 -2.82 13.36
C LEU A 166 -13.12 -1.80 13.68
N ILE A 167 -14.03 -2.13 14.57
CA ILE A 167 -15.08 -1.25 15.09
C ILE A 167 -14.92 -1.12 16.60
N ARG A 168 -15.31 0.05 17.14
CA ARG A 168 -15.20 0.40 18.56
C ARG A 168 -16.54 0.93 19.08
N PRO A 169 -17.49 0.03 19.32
CA PRO A 169 -18.86 0.44 19.60
C PRO A 169 -19.06 1.20 20.92
N LEU A 170 -18.08 1.12 21.84
CA LEU A 170 -18.13 1.79 23.14
C LEU A 170 -17.31 3.10 23.19
N VAL A 171 -16.75 3.57 22.08
CA VAL A 171 -15.80 4.70 22.08
C VAL A 171 -16.39 6.02 22.61
N HIS A 172 -17.71 6.17 22.57
CA HIS A 172 -18.43 7.33 23.12
C HIS A 172 -19.11 7.04 24.46
N VAL A 173 -18.94 5.85 25.00
CA VAL A 173 -19.55 5.42 26.26
C VAL A 173 -18.59 5.66 27.42
N SER A 174 -19.04 6.32 28.44
CA SER A 174 -18.26 6.58 29.65
C SER A 174 -18.12 5.32 30.52
N ARG A 175 -17.05 5.28 31.31
CA ARG A 175 -16.81 4.20 32.27
C ARG A 175 -17.98 4.03 33.24
N GLY A 176 -18.56 5.14 33.72
CA GLY A 176 -19.68 5.10 34.63
C GLY A 176 -20.95 4.47 34.03
N GLU A 177 -21.22 4.72 32.74
CA GLU A 177 -22.35 4.07 32.03
C GLU A 177 -22.12 2.57 31.87
N ILE A 178 -20.88 2.15 31.58
CA ILE A 178 -20.50 0.74 31.50
C ILE A 178 -20.73 0.03 32.84
N GLU A 179 -20.24 0.60 33.92
CA GLU A 179 -20.36 0.01 35.27
C GLU A 179 -21.82 -0.07 35.71
N GLN A 180 -22.61 0.99 35.51
CA GLN A 180 -24.04 0.99 35.79
C GLN A 180 -24.80 -0.09 35.00
N PHE A 181 -24.45 -0.28 33.73
CA PHE A 181 -25.05 -1.31 32.87
C PHE A 181 -24.77 -2.73 33.39
N LEU A 182 -23.50 -3.01 33.75
CA LEU A 182 -23.08 -4.30 34.25
C LEU A 182 -23.72 -4.63 35.62
N GLU A 183 -23.71 -3.65 36.55
CA GLU A 183 -24.30 -3.79 37.85
C GLU A 183 -25.79 -4.12 37.77
N LYS A 184 -26.57 -3.36 37.00
CA LYS A 184 -28.02 -3.57 36.84
C LYS A 184 -28.37 -4.92 36.25
N ARG A 185 -27.51 -5.47 35.39
CA ARG A 185 -27.70 -6.77 34.78
C ARG A 185 -27.10 -7.93 35.57
N GLY A 186 -26.39 -7.64 36.66
CA GLY A 186 -25.67 -8.64 37.43
C GLY A 186 -24.59 -9.37 36.64
N ILE A 187 -23.93 -8.65 35.70
CA ILE A 187 -22.91 -9.26 34.84
C ILE A 187 -21.56 -9.19 35.55
N PRO A 188 -20.95 -10.34 35.85
CA PRO A 188 -19.65 -10.37 36.48
C PRO A 188 -18.54 -9.97 35.49
N PHE A 189 -17.49 -9.40 36.04
CA PHE A 189 -16.26 -9.10 35.28
C PHE A 189 -15.03 -9.25 36.18
N VAL A 190 -13.85 -9.34 35.57
CA VAL A 190 -12.56 -9.43 36.27
C VAL A 190 -12.00 -8.03 36.44
N GLU A 191 -11.59 -7.69 37.69
CA GLU A 191 -10.82 -6.47 37.94
C GLU A 191 -9.34 -6.71 37.65
N ASP A 192 -8.78 -5.96 36.68
CA ASP A 192 -7.38 -6.05 36.35
C ASP A 192 -6.53 -5.22 37.34
N ALA A 193 -5.81 -5.90 38.24
CA ALA A 193 -4.94 -5.27 39.21
C ALA A 193 -3.83 -4.42 38.56
N THR A 194 -3.41 -4.73 37.32
CA THR A 194 -2.38 -3.97 36.60
C THR A 194 -2.86 -2.57 36.16
N ASN A 195 -4.14 -2.30 36.17
CA ASN A 195 -4.69 -0.95 35.93
C ASN A 195 -4.23 0.07 36.99
N ARG A 196 -3.77 -0.38 38.15
CA ARG A 196 -3.25 0.46 39.25
C ARG A 196 -1.74 0.71 39.15
N GLU A 197 -1.03 0.03 38.25
CA GLU A 197 0.42 0.19 38.11
C GLU A 197 0.78 1.49 37.40
N LYS A 198 1.52 2.38 38.11
CA LYS A 198 2.00 3.68 37.57
C LYS A 198 3.15 3.56 36.57
N LYS A 199 3.60 2.36 36.25
CA LYS A 199 4.70 2.09 35.31
C LYS A 199 4.41 2.57 33.89
N TYR A 200 3.17 2.54 33.46
CA TYR A 200 2.76 2.88 32.09
C TYR A 200 2.26 4.32 31.97
N THR A 201 2.69 5.03 30.93
CA THR A 201 2.33 6.44 30.69
C THR A 201 0.81 6.66 30.65
N ARG A 202 0.04 5.74 30.07
CA ARG A 202 -1.43 5.82 30.03
C ARG A 202 -2.05 5.74 31.43
N ASN A 203 -1.57 4.84 32.27
CA ASN A 203 -2.04 4.73 33.64
C ASN A 203 -1.76 6.00 34.45
N ARG A 204 -0.62 6.67 34.19
CA ARG A 204 -0.32 7.99 34.79
C ARG A 204 -1.25 9.08 34.29
N ILE A 205 -1.57 9.09 32.99
CA ILE A 205 -2.54 10.06 32.43
C ILE A 205 -3.90 9.87 33.11
N ARG A 206 -4.38 8.61 33.22
CA ARG A 206 -5.66 8.25 33.85
C ARG A 206 -5.69 8.57 35.33
N GLY A 207 -4.66 8.19 36.09
CA GLY A 207 -4.65 8.24 37.56
C GLY A 207 -4.13 9.53 38.16
N GLU A 208 -3.37 10.33 37.43
CA GLU A 208 -2.73 11.55 37.96
C GLU A 208 -3.09 12.80 37.14
N VAL A 209 -2.90 12.76 35.82
CA VAL A 209 -3.02 13.97 34.98
C VAL A 209 -4.49 14.39 34.79
N LEU A 210 -5.33 13.45 34.41
CA LEU A 210 -6.76 13.75 34.16
C LEU A 210 -7.47 14.24 35.44
N PRO A 211 -7.34 13.55 36.60
CA PRO A 211 -7.93 14.04 37.83
C PRO A 211 -7.44 15.43 38.23
N LEU A 212 -6.14 15.73 38.03
CA LEU A 212 -5.59 17.06 38.30
C LEU A 212 -6.20 18.13 37.39
N LEU A 213 -6.31 17.86 36.08
CA LEU A 213 -6.92 18.80 35.14
C LEU A 213 -8.41 19.04 35.47
N GLU A 214 -9.12 18.01 35.90
CA GLU A 214 -10.53 18.12 36.27
C GLU A 214 -10.75 18.92 37.58
N ALA A 215 -9.89 18.69 38.56
CA ALA A 215 -9.96 19.32 39.85
C ALA A 215 -9.50 20.81 39.80
N GLU A 216 -8.40 21.10 39.15
CA GLU A 216 -7.73 22.41 39.23
C GLU A 216 -8.03 23.29 38.03
N ILE A 217 -8.42 22.78 36.88
CA ILE A 217 -8.63 23.57 35.65
C ILE A 217 -10.10 23.62 35.26
N ASN A 218 -10.71 22.45 34.97
CA ASN A 218 -12.10 22.38 34.53
C ASN A 218 -12.71 21.01 34.76
N PRO A 219 -13.80 20.89 35.53
CA PRO A 219 -14.47 19.60 35.79
C PRO A 219 -14.94 18.87 34.52
N ARG A 220 -15.12 19.58 33.39
CA ARG A 220 -15.52 19.02 32.10
C ARG A 220 -14.35 18.84 31.14
N THR A 221 -13.12 18.71 31.64
CA THR A 221 -11.92 18.58 30.80
C THR A 221 -12.03 17.43 29.82
N GLN A 222 -12.50 16.25 30.23
CA GLN A 222 -12.67 15.12 29.33
C GLN A 222 -13.65 15.41 28.20
N GLU A 223 -14.78 16.02 28.51
CA GLU A 223 -15.78 16.41 27.51
C GLU A 223 -15.18 17.38 26.47
N HIS A 224 -14.46 18.41 26.90
CA HIS A 224 -13.83 19.37 26.02
C HIS A 224 -12.74 18.74 25.15
N ILE A 225 -11.97 17.81 25.68
CA ILE A 225 -10.97 17.05 24.91
C ILE A 225 -11.66 16.25 23.80
N LEU A 226 -12.76 15.56 24.11
CA LEU A 226 -13.51 14.78 23.11
C LEU A 226 -14.13 15.65 22.02
N GLN A 227 -14.71 16.80 22.40
CA GLN A 227 -15.24 17.77 21.44
C GLN A 227 -14.14 18.27 20.50
N THR A 228 -12.96 18.62 21.06
CA THR A 228 -11.80 19.02 20.28
C THR A 228 -11.32 17.91 19.35
N ALA A 229 -11.21 16.68 19.84
CA ALA A 229 -10.82 15.52 19.04
C ALA A 229 -11.80 15.30 17.87
N ALA A 230 -13.11 15.41 18.10
CA ALA A 230 -14.12 15.27 17.07
C ALA A 230 -14.02 16.36 15.99
N GLN A 231 -13.76 17.62 16.37
CA GLN A 231 -13.52 18.70 15.42
C GLN A 231 -12.28 18.44 14.57
N ILE A 232 -11.17 18.01 15.20
CA ILE A 232 -9.94 17.65 14.50
C ILE A 232 -10.19 16.47 13.54
N ALA A 233 -10.95 15.46 13.96
CA ALA A 233 -11.31 14.32 13.11
C ALA A 233 -12.09 14.75 11.87
N SER A 234 -13.03 15.68 12.01
CA SER A 234 -13.80 16.24 10.89
C SER A 234 -12.90 16.98 9.90
N VAL A 235 -11.98 17.82 10.39
CA VAL A 235 -11.00 18.53 9.54
C VAL A 235 -10.07 17.53 8.84
N GLN A 236 -9.56 16.54 9.54
CA GLN A 236 -8.70 15.50 8.99
C GLN A 236 -9.41 14.68 7.90
N SER A 237 -10.69 14.35 8.11
CA SER A 237 -11.51 13.66 7.12
C SER A 237 -11.68 14.49 5.84
N TYR A 238 -11.91 15.79 5.97
CA TYR A 238 -12.00 16.72 4.84
C TYR A 238 -10.67 16.79 4.06
N ILE A 239 -9.54 16.98 4.78
CA ILE A 239 -8.20 17.01 4.17
C ILE A 239 -7.93 15.72 3.39
N ARG A 240 -8.26 14.57 3.99
CA ARG A 240 -8.08 13.27 3.35
C ARG A 240 -8.95 13.10 2.10
N ALA A 241 -10.19 13.57 2.14
CA ALA A 241 -11.08 13.53 0.98
C ALA A 241 -10.54 14.39 -0.18
N GLN A 242 -10.00 15.59 0.11
CA GLN A 242 -9.35 16.43 -0.89
C GLN A 242 -8.06 15.77 -1.42
N ALA A 243 -7.21 15.26 -0.53
CA ALA A 243 -6.00 14.54 -0.92
C ALA A 243 -6.29 13.33 -1.82
N ARG A 244 -7.40 12.61 -1.57
CA ARG A 244 -7.82 11.48 -2.42
C ARG A 244 -8.20 11.93 -3.83
N LYS A 245 -8.88 13.06 -3.99
CA LYS A 245 -9.19 13.63 -5.32
C LYS A 245 -7.89 13.97 -6.06
N ILE A 246 -6.96 14.67 -5.38
CA ILE A 246 -5.66 15.03 -5.93
C ILE A 246 -4.85 13.77 -6.29
N TYR A 247 -4.85 12.76 -5.42
CA TYR A 247 -4.16 11.48 -5.66
C TYR A 247 -4.65 10.81 -6.94
N LEU A 248 -5.98 10.71 -7.14
CA LEU A 248 -6.56 10.08 -8.32
C LEU A 248 -6.21 10.84 -9.62
N GLN A 249 -6.12 12.17 -9.56
CA GLN A 249 -5.72 13.00 -10.70
C GLN A 249 -4.20 12.93 -10.97
N ALA A 250 -3.39 12.91 -9.91
CA ALA A 250 -1.94 12.87 -10.01
C ALA A 250 -1.37 11.49 -10.30
N LYS A 251 -2.12 10.42 -9.97
CA LYS A 251 -1.72 9.04 -10.23
C LYS A 251 -1.62 8.81 -11.73
N ARG A 252 -0.45 8.35 -12.17
CA ARG A 252 -0.21 7.88 -13.53
C ARG A 252 -0.27 6.36 -13.55
N GLU A 253 -0.58 5.78 -14.69
CA GLU A 253 -0.53 4.34 -14.86
C GLU A 253 0.84 3.82 -14.43
N ALA A 254 0.80 2.85 -13.52
CA ALA A 254 2.01 2.20 -13.06
C ALA A 254 2.47 1.22 -14.14
N GLY A 255 3.71 1.34 -14.57
CA GLY A 255 4.37 0.26 -15.29
C GLY A 255 4.33 -1.03 -14.47
N GLU A 256 4.57 -2.16 -15.11
CA GLU A 256 4.68 -3.50 -14.51
C GLU A 256 5.41 -3.46 -13.16
N ASN A 257 5.01 -4.29 -12.18
CA ASN A 257 5.65 -4.49 -10.88
C ASN A 257 5.20 -3.63 -9.67
N GLY A 258 3.95 -3.18 -9.62
CA GLY A 258 3.42 -2.57 -8.39
C GLY A 258 3.98 -1.19 -8.03
N VAL A 259 4.63 -0.51 -8.98
CA VAL A 259 5.12 0.87 -8.82
C VAL A 259 3.93 1.84 -8.80
N ARG A 260 3.93 2.82 -7.88
CA ARG A 260 2.97 3.93 -7.88
C ARG A 260 3.67 5.19 -8.35
N SER A 261 3.15 5.84 -9.37
CA SER A 261 3.71 7.05 -9.98
C SER A 261 2.78 8.24 -9.76
N LEU A 262 3.34 9.37 -9.29
CA LEU A 262 2.59 10.61 -9.05
C LEU A 262 3.18 11.76 -9.87
N SER A 263 2.34 12.51 -10.59
CA SER A 263 2.72 13.70 -11.34
C SER A 263 3.10 14.85 -10.43
N LEU A 264 4.35 15.31 -10.48
CA LEU A 264 4.80 16.48 -9.72
C LEU A 264 4.15 17.78 -10.22
N PHE A 265 3.88 17.92 -11.50
CA PHE A 265 3.22 19.09 -12.07
C PHE A 265 1.86 19.39 -11.42
N LEU A 266 1.09 18.36 -11.09
CA LEU A 266 -0.18 18.53 -10.39
C LEU A 266 0.03 18.80 -8.90
N LEU A 267 1.00 18.12 -8.28
CA LEU A 267 1.27 18.25 -6.86
C LEU A 267 1.90 19.60 -6.47
N GLU A 268 2.69 20.22 -7.34
CA GLU A 268 3.34 21.52 -7.07
C GLU A 268 2.34 22.65 -6.80
N LYS A 269 1.12 22.55 -7.31
CA LYS A 269 0.04 23.53 -7.11
C LYS A 269 -0.64 23.42 -5.76
N GLU A 270 -0.45 22.30 -5.07
CA GLU A 270 -1.15 21.99 -3.84
C GLU A 270 -0.36 22.42 -2.60
N PRO A 271 -1.03 22.80 -1.50
CA PRO A 271 -0.38 23.05 -0.23
C PRO A 271 0.42 21.84 0.29
N ASP A 272 1.46 22.12 1.06
CA ASP A 272 2.40 21.08 1.55
C ASP A 272 1.72 20.02 2.41
N PHE A 273 0.73 20.37 3.22
CA PHE A 273 -0.01 19.41 4.04
C PHE A 273 -0.89 18.47 3.20
N LEU A 274 -1.48 18.94 2.08
CA LEU A 274 -2.22 18.10 1.15
C LEU A 274 -1.28 17.16 0.39
N ARG A 275 -0.13 17.65 -0.07
CA ARG A 275 0.85 16.79 -0.73
C ARG A 275 1.32 15.66 0.17
N ARG A 276 1.60 15.94 1.45
CA ARG A 276 1.97 14.90 2.42
C ARG A 276 0.88 13.83 2.57
N GLU A 277 -0.38 14.23 2.60
CA GLU A 277 -1.49 13.27 2.67
C GLU A 277 -1.62 12.45 1.36
N VAL A 278 -1.35 13.06 0.20
CA VAL A 278 -1.28 12.34 -1.10
C VAL A 278 -0.15 11.31 -1.10
N TYR A 279 1.02 11.62 -0.54
CA TYR A 279 2.11 10.65 -0.40
C TYR A 279 1.73 9.48 0.51
N LEU A 280 1.03 9.75 1.61
CA LEU A 280 0.48 8.68 2.46
C LEU A 280 -0.49 7.77 1.70
N LEU A 281 -1.39 8.33 0.88
CA LEU A 281 -2.29 7.55 0.04
C LEU A 281 -1.54 6.68 -0.98
N ALA A 282 -0.45 7.18 -1.56
CA ALA A 282 0.39 6.39 -2.47
C ALA A 282 1.07 5.21 -1.75
N LEU A 283 1.51 5.42 -0.52
CA LEU A 283 2.12 4.39 0.31
C LEU A 283 1.11 3.34 0.77
N GLU A 284 -0.10 3.74 1.10
CA GLU A 284 -1.22 2.84 1.41
C GLU A 284 -1.60 1.98 0.19
N ASP A 285 -1.72 2.58 -0.99
CA ASP A 285 -2.01 1.87 -2.24
C ASP A 285 -0.89 0.89 -2.64
N LEU A 286 0.37 1.23 -2.33
CA LEU A 286 1.52 0.36 -2.55
C LEU A 286 1.54 -0.84 -1.59
N SER A 287 1.12 -0.66 -0.35
CA SER A 287 1.18 -1.72 0.68
C SER A 287 0.00 -2.68 0.61
N GLY A 288 -1.12 -2.28 0.01
CA GLY A 288 -2.38 -3.03 0.03
C GLY A 288 -3.02 -3.12 1.42
N ASP A 289 -2.34 -2.61 2.46
CA ASP A 289 -2.79 -2.59 3.84
C ASP A 289 -2.75 -1.15 4.37
N ARG A 290 -3.91 -0.59 4.68
CA ARG A 290 -4.06 0.76 5.25
C ARG A 290 -3.30 0.94 6.59
N TYR A 291 -2.96 -0.14 7.26
CA TYR A 291 -2.31 -0.14 8.58
C TYR A 291 -0.79 0.04 8.53
N LEU A 292 -0.10 -0.59 7.57
CA LEU A 292 1.36 -0.58 7.51
C LEU A 292 1.95 0.77 7.10
N GLY A 293 1.26 1.51 6.20
CA GLY A 293 1.78 2.77 5.66
C GLY A 293 1.83 3.95 6.65
N ARG A 294 0.95 3.98 7.67
CA ARG A 294 0.78 5.15 8.55
C ARG A 294 1.60 5.12 9.83
N LYS A 295 1.84 3.95 10.41
CA LYS A 295 2.53 3.83 11.71
C LYS A 295 4.05 3.93 11.58
N ASP A 296 4.57 3.54 10.42
CA ASP A 296 6.01 3.43 10.20
C ASP A 296 6.62 4.69 9.57
N ILE A 297 5.79 5.66 9.12
CA ILE A 297 6.25 6.83 8.39
C ILE A 297 6.04 8.09 9.23
N ALA A 298 7.14 8.60 9.77
CA ALA A 298 7.16 9.83 10.52
C ALA A 298 6.97 11.05 9.59
N ARG A 299 6.43 12.15 10.15
CA ARG A 299 6.26 13.45 9.44
C ARG A 299 7.52 13.89 8.71
N ARG A 300 8.71 13.78 9.35
CA ARG A 300 10.00 14.12 8.75
C ARG A 300 10.31 13.35 7.46
N GLN A 301 9.80 12.13 7.33
CA GLN A 301 10.00 11.30 6.14
C GLN A 301 9.12 11.79 4.98
N LEU A 302 7.89 12.20 5.25
CA LEU A 302 7.02 12.83 4.25
C LEU A 302 7.56 14.20 3.82
N GLU A 303 8.14 14.97 4.73
CA GLU A 303 8.84 16.22 4.42
C GLU A 303 10.07 15.96 3.53
N ALA A 304 10.80 14.87 3.77
CA ALA A 304 11.92 14.46 2.92
C ALA A 304 11.46 14.03 1.50
N VAL A 305 10.30 13.37 1.38
CA VAL A 305 9.66 13.08 0.08
C VAL A 305 9.27 14.36 -0.65
N ASP A 306 8.70 15.33 0.06
CA ASP A 306 8.33 16.64 -0.51
C ASP A 306 9.56 17.40 -1.02
N LEU A 307 10.63 17.42 -0.22
CA LEU A 307 11.92 18.00 -0.62
C LEU A 307 12.53 17.30 -1.83
N LEU A 308 12.43 15.96 -1.91
CA LEU A 308 12.87 15.20 -3.07
C LEU A 308 12.11 15.63 -4.33
N GLY A 309 10.79 15.78 -4.23
CA GLY A 309 9.95 16.26 -5.34
C GLY A 309 10.35 17.63 -5.86
N ARG A 310 10.72 18.57 -4.99
CA ARG A 310 11.10 19.94 -5.34
C ARG A 310 12.52 20.11 -5.89
N ARG A 311 13.41 19.14 -5.77
CA ARG A 311 14.79 19.22 -6.28
C ARG A 311 14.81 19.33 -7.80
N LYS A 312 15.72 20.13 -8.35
CA LYS A 312 15.90 20.27 -9.81
C LYS A 312 16.50 19.00 -10.46
N SER A 313 17.31 18.25 -9.72
CA SER A 313 17.99 17.05 -10.26
C SER A 313 17.08 15.83 -10.23
N SER A 314 17.04 15.07 -11.31
CA SER A 314 16.46 13.72 -11.42
C SER A 314 17.40 12.66 -10.83
N ALA A 315 16.89 11.45 -10.57
CA ALA A 315 17.66 10.27 -10.17
C ALA A 315 18.21 10.25 -8.73
N LYS A 316 17.55 10.91 -7.76
CA LYS A 316 17.82 10.66 -6.32
C LYS A 316 16.74 9.77 -5.75
N GLU A 317 17.16 8.85 -4.89
CA GLU A 317 16.31 7.92 -4.15
C GLU A 317 16.26 8.30 -2.67
N LEU A 318 15.11 8.08 -2.07
CA LEU A 318 14.88 8.16 -0.63
C LEU A 318 14.39 6.79 -0.16
N GLN A 319 15.09 6.20 0.80
CA GLN A 319 14.66 4.96 1.44
C GLN A 319 13.74 5.29 2.61
N LEU A 320 12.59 4.64 2.65
CA LEU A 320 11.61 4.70 3.72
C LEU A 320 11.57 3.35 4.44
N PRO A 321 10.98 3.28 5.65
CA PRO A 321 10.77 2.03 6.36
C PRO A 321 10.05 0.96 5.52
N ALA A 322 10.09 -0.29 5.99
CA ALA A 322 9.46 -1.45 5.33
C ALA A 322 9.93 -1.70 3.87
N GLY A 323 11.16 -1.27 3.53
CA GLY A 323 11.76 -1.49 2.22
C GLY A 323 11.14 -0.67 1.09
N VAL A 324 10.40 0.39 1.43
CA VAL A 324 9.84 1.30 0.44
C VAL A 324 10.90 2.28 -0.05
N VAL A 325 10.95 2.50 -1.34
CA VAL A 325 11.83 3.48 -2.00
C VAL A 325 10.98 4.51 -2.72
N VAL A 326 11.34 5.78 -2.57
CA VAL A 326 10.76 6.88 -3.33
C VAL A 326 11.84 7.49 -4.21
N ARG A 327 11.57 7.60 -5.52
CA ARG A 327 12.51 8.13 -6.51
C ARG A 327 11.86 9.23 -7.33
N LYS A 328 12.61 10.28 -7.63
CA LYS A 328 12.19 11.30 -8.59
C LYS A 328 12.68 10.95 -9.98
N GLU A 329 11.77 10.88 -10.94
CA GLU A 329 12.06 10.71 -12.37
C GLU A 329 11.20 11.66 -13.23
N TYR A 330 11.83 12.45 -14.09
CA TYR A 330 11.18 13.26 -15.15
C TYR A 330 9.80 13.87 -14.81
N GLY A 331 9.72 14.58 -13.69
CA GLY A 331 8.48 15.25 -13.27
C GLY A 331 7.46 14.33 -12.59
N ALA A 332 7.90 13.17 -12.13
CA ALA A 332 7.10 12.26 -11.31
C ALA A 332 7.85 11.79 -10.07
N LEU A 333 7.09 11.43 -9.02
CA LEU A 333 7.56 10.64 -7.88
C LEU A 333 7.11 9.20 -8.05
N LEU A 334 8.04 8.28 -7.96
CA LEU A 334 7.82 6.83 -8.05
C LEU A 334 7.95 6.23 -6.66
N PHE A 335 6.95 5.47 -6.24
CA PHE A 335 6.92 4.73 -4.98
C PHE A 335 6.91 3.24 -5.30
N TYR A 336 7.86 2.47 -4.76
CA TYR A 336 7.95 1.03 -4.97
C TYR A 336 8.62 0.33 -3.80
N ARG A 337 8.43 -0.99 -3.67
CA ARG A 337 9.17 -1.83 -2.71
C ARG A 337 10.40 -2.43 -3.39
N ARG A 338 11.55 -2.33 -2.73
CA ARG A 338 12.74 -3.08 -3.14
C ARG A 338 12.46 -4.56 -2.89
N ARG A 339 12.49 -5.40 -3.92
CA ARG A 339 12.45 -6.86 -3.72
C ARG A 339 13.67 -7.24 -2.89
N ARG A 340 13.48 -7.94 -1.77
CA ARG A 340 14.57 -8.68 -1.13
C ARG A 340 14.89 -9.85 -2.05
N GLU A 341 15.98 -9.77 -2.77
CA GLU A 341 16.61 -10.98 -3.30
C GLU A 341 17.24 -11.69 -2.11
N GLU A 342 16.84 -12.93 -1.88
CA GLU A 342 17.43 -13.77 -0.85
C GLU A 342 18.91 -14.00 -1.20
N GLY A 343 19.80 -13.42 -0.41
CA GLY A 343 21.23 -13.75 -0.37
C GLY A 343 22.12 -13.03 -1.39
N GLY A 344 22.40 -11.73 -1.20
CA GLY A 344 23.48 -11.03 -1.92
C GLY A 344 23.59 -9.58 -1.50
N ASP A 345 24.80 -9.11 -1.28
CA ASP A 345 25.15 -7.72 -0.96
C ASP A 345 24.61 -6.75 -2.06
N PRO A 346 23.75 -5.77 -1.72
CA PRO A 346 23.12 -4.88 -2.73
C PRO A 346 24.11 -3.92 -3.41
N SER A 347 25.34 -3.82 -2.94
CA SER A 347 26.36 -2.91 -3.49
C SER A 347 27.13 -3.49 -4.68
N SER A 348 26.93 -4.78 -5.03
CA SER A 348 27.73 -5.45 -6.07
C SER A 348 26.94 -5.94 -7.30
N GLN A 349 25.63 -5.72 -7.36
CA GLN A 349 24.87 -6.01 -8.58
C GLN A 349 24.54 -4.72 -9.36
N GLN A 350 25.55 -4.11 -9.97
CA GLN A 350 25.38 -3.69 -11.36
C GLN A 350 24.79 -4.91 -12.09
N PRO A 351 23.70 -4.76 -12.90
CA PRO A 351 23.29 -5.88 -13.74
C PRO A 351 24.56 -6.35 -14.43
N LYS A 352 24.95 -7.60 -14.16
CA LYS A 352 26.01 -8.22 -14.94
C LYS A 352 25.64 -7.94 -16.38
N LYS A 353 26.50 -7.22 -17.11
CA LYS A 353 26.51 -7.24 -18.56
C LYS A 353 26.59 -8.72 -18.92
N ALA A 354 25.44 -9.35 -19.06
CA ALA A 354 25.36 -10.51 -19.89
C ALA A 354 25.74 -9.95 -21.27
N GLU A 355 26.89 -10.33 -21.76
CA GLU A 355 27.22 -10.32 -23.18
C GLU A 355 26.27 -11.34 -23.83
N GLU A 356 24.98 -11.06 -23.79
CA GLU A 356 24.02 -11.79 -24.60
C GLU A 356 24.22 -11.25 -26.01
N GLU A 357 24.86 -12.07 -26.82
CA GLU A 357 24.85 -11.91 -28.27
C GLU A 357 23.37 -11.75 -28.65
N GLY A 358 23.03 -10.59 -29.24
CA GLY A 358 21.66 -10.31 -29.66
C GLY A 358 21.14 -11.36 -30.63
N LEU A 359 19.84 -11.49 -30.78
CA LEU A 359 19.23 -12.36 -31.78
C LEU A 359 19.69 -11.94 -33.16
N ARG A 360 20.46 -12.79 -33.82
CA ARG A 360 20.93 -12.59 -35.19
C ARG A 360 19.80 -12.97 -36.17
N LEU A 361 19.49 -12.06 -37.10
CA LEU A 361 18.65 -12.40 -38.26
C LEU A 361 19.45 -13.18 -39.28
N GLU A 362 18.96 -14.38 -39.65
CA GLU A 362 19.57 -15.21 -40.68
C GLU A 362 19.30 -14.62 -42.07
N THR A 363 20.24 -13.82 -42.55
CA THR A 363 20.14 -13.11 -43.85
C THR A 363 20.04 -14.06 -45.04
N GLU A 364 20.51 -15.29 -44.91
CA GLU A 364 20.50 -16.29 -46.01
C GLU A 364 19.08 -16.87 -46.22
N ALA A 365 18.34 -17.13 -45.16
CA ALA A 365 16.92 -17.53 -45.23
C ALA A 365 16.05 -16.42 -45.83
N LEU A 366 16.30 -15.17 -45.41
CA LEU A 366 15.63 -13.97 -45.97
C LEU A 366 15.93 -13.79 -47.48
N ARG A 367 17.18 -14.10 -47.94
CA ARG A 367 17.53 -14.04 -49.37
C ARG A 367 16.76 -15.07 -50.20
N LYS A 368 16.41 -16.21 -49.60
CA LYS A 368 15.60 -17.27 -50.25
C LYS A 368 14.10 -16.94 -50.24
N GLY A 369 13.68 -15.88 -49.57
CA GLY A 369 12.27 -15.51 -49.39
C GLY A 369 11.55 -16.30 -48.30
N GLU A 370 12.30 -16.93 -47.42
CA GLU A 370 11.75 -17.67 -46.30
C GLU A 370 11.31 -16.71 -45.19
N MET A 371 10.19 -17.01 -44.50
CA MET A 371 9.72 -16.26 -43.35
C MET A 371 10.44 -16.79 -42.09
N ILE A 372 11.00 -15.86 -41.33
CA ILE A 372 11.69 -16.17 -40.06
C ILE A 372 10.78 -15.81 -38.89
N HIS A 373 10.62 -16.75 -37.98
CA HIS A 373 10.02 -16.53 -36.66
C HIS A 373 11.09 -16.76 -35.60
N ALA A 374 11.34 -15.78 -34.79
CA ALA A 374 12.34 -15.84 -33.72
C ALA A 374 11.85 -15.14 -32.47
N SER A 375 12.35 -15.51 -31.29
CA SER A 375 12.04 -14.87 -30.03
C SER A 375 13.28 -14.28 -29.40
N PHE A 376 13.16 -13.07 -28.84
CA PHE A 376 14.19 -12.43 -28.04
C PHE A 376 13.58 -11.87 -26.78
N HIS A 377 13.84 -12.54 -25.65
CA HIS A 377 13.17 -12.25 -24.37
C HIS A 377 11.64 -12.28 -24.51
N ASP A 378 10.96 -11.21 -24.17
CA ASP A 378 9.49 -11.08 -24.22
C ASP A 378 8.96 -10.69 -25.61
N TYR A 379 9.81 -10.73 -26.66
CA TYR A 379 9.43 -10.30 -28.00
C TYR A 379 9.46 -11.45 -28.98
N ARG A 380 8.37 -11.66 -29.72
CA ARG A 380 8.31 -12.50 -30.90
C ARG A 380 8.54 -11.64 -32.13
N ILE A 381 9.49 -12.01 -32.98
CA ILE A 381 9.92 -11.27 -34.15
C ILE A 381 9.61 -12.13 -35.38
N THR A 382 8.83 -11.57 -36.29
CA THR A 382 8.54 -12.16 -37.60
C THR A 382 9.21 -11.28 -38.66
N ALA A 383 10.03 -11.88 -39.52
CA ALA A 383 10.71 -11.20 -40.60
C ALA A 383 10.59 -11.97 -41.90
N TYR A 384 10.30 -11.29 -43.01
CA TYR A 384 10.27 -11.86 -44.36
C TYR A 384 10.67 -10.83 -45.41
N THR A 385 11.00 -11.27 -46.64
CA THR A 385 11.31 -10.34 -47.74
C THR A 385 10.38 -10.59 -48.93
N ASP A 386 9.99 -9.49 -49.60
CA ASP A 386 9.26 -9.53 -50.87
C ASP A 386 9.69 -8.37 -51.79
N PHE A 387 8.96 -8.21 -52.91
CA PHE A 387 9.18 -7.15 -53.90
C PHE A 387 8.10 -6.06 -53.85
N SER A 388 7.17 -6.12 -52.93
CA SER A 388 6.10 -5.15 -52.75
C SER A 388 6.39 -4.22 -51.58
N TYR A 389 6.33 -2.90 -51.84
CA TYR A 389 6.33 -1.90 -50.80
C TYR A 389 4.91 -1.69 -50.32
N GLU A 390 4.36 -2.65 -49.63
CA GLU A 390 3.15 -2.43 -48.86
C GLU A 390 3.54 -1.96 -47.46
N ARG A 391 3.28 -0.70 -47.23
CA ARG A 391 3.24 -0.16 -45.87
C ARG A 391 1.91 -0.61 -45.28
N GLU A 392 1.80 -1.92 -45.00
CA GLU A 392 0.74 -2.38 -44.09
C GLU A 392 0.78 -1.48 -42.87
N ASP A 393 -0.39 -1.02 -42.43
CA ASP A 393 -0.63 -0.10 -41.33
C ASP A 393 0.55 -0.04 -40.36
N SER A 394 1.31 1.05 -40.44
CA SER A 394 2.59 1.19 -39.72
C SER A 394 2.30 1.34 -38.23
N GLY A 395 1.93 0.22 -37.61
CA GLY A 395 1.88 0.09 -36.17
C GLY A 395 3.27 0.39 -35.59
N ARG A 396 3.33 0.93 -34.39
CA ARG A 396 4.59 1.28 -33.70
C ARG A 396 5.63 0.13 -33.65
N TYR A 397 5.20 -1.10 -33.95
CA TYR A 397 5.98 -2.34 -33.87
C TYR A 397 6.02 -3.12 -35.20
N THR A 398 5.67 -2.50 -36.29
CA THR A 398 5.80 -3.04 -37.66
C THR A 398 6.56 -2.04 -38.54
N ASN A 399 7.51 -2.53 -39.34
CA ASN A 399 8.28 -1.64 -40.23
C ASN A 399 8.73 -2.41 -41.48
N CYS A 400 8.94 -1.65 -42.57
CA CYS A 400 9.41 -2.15 -43.85
C CYS A 400 10.68 -1.39 -44.26
N PHE A 401 11.72 -2.13 -44.64
CA PHE A 401 13.04 -1.62 -44.93
C PHE A 401 13.49 -2.05 -46.33
N ASP A 402 14.31 -1.23 -46.99
CA ASP A 402 15.07 -1.68 -48.14
C ASP A 402 16.04 -2.79 -47.69
N TYR A 403 15.95 -3.97 -48.30
CA TYR A 403 16.86 -5.07 -47.97
C TYR A 403 18.35 -4.71 -48.22
N ALA A 404 18.65 -3.82 -49.14
CA ALA A 404 19.99 -3.37 -49.45
C ALA A 404 20.69 -2.58 -48.34
N ILE A 405 19.94 -2.07 -47.34
CA ILE A 405 20.55 -1.38 -46.19
C ILE A 405 21.31 -2.29 -45.26
N ILE A 406 21.07 -3.60 -45.34
CA ILE A 406 21.74 -4.60 -44.51
C ILE A 406 23.14 -4.83 -45.09
N LYS A 407 24.12 -4.13 -44.52
CA LYS A 407 25.52 -4.17 -45.01
C LYS A 407 26.27 -5.39 -44.47
N SER A 408 25.92 -5.84 -43.25
CA SER A 408 26.57 -7.03 -42.65
C SER A 408 25.57 -7.98 -42.02
N THR A 409 25.32 -7.83 -40.73
CA THR A 409 24.41 -8.73 -39.98
C THR A 409 23.52 -7.90 -39.07
N VAL A 410 22.22 -8.09 -39.17
CA VAL A 410 21.25 -7.41 -38.30
C VAL A 410 21.03 -8.21 -37.05
N PHE A 411 21.10 -7.52 -35.94
CA PHE A 411 20.81 -8.05 -34.62
C PHE A 411 19.60 -7.34 -33.97
N PHE A 412 18.76 -8.11 -33.33
CA PHE A 412 17.84 -7.60 -32.31
C PHE A 412 18.52 -7.75 -30.96
N ARG A 413 18.76 -6.65 -30.29
CA ARG A 413 19.50 -6.62 -29.03
C ARG A 413 19.15 -5.38 -28.20
N TYR A 414 19.61 -5.36 -26.96
CA TYR A 414 19.63 -4.16 -26.16
C TYR A 414 20.81 -3.27 -26.52
N ARG A 415 20.78 -2.01 -26.06
CA ARG A 415 21.81 -1.01 -26.40
C ARG A 415 23.21 -1.43 -25.93
N LYS A 416 24.21 -1.06 -26.73
CA LYS A 416 25.63 -1.15 -26.40
C LYS A 416 26.25 0.24 -26.33
N GLU A 417 27.45 0.34 -25.75
CA GLU A 417 28.22 1.57 -25.78
C GLU A 417 28.68 1.89 -27.21
N GLY A 418 28.56 3.17 -27.60
CA GLY A 418 28.88 3.59 -28.98
C GLY A 418 27.73 3.43 -29.97
N ASP A 419 26.56 2.97 -29.59
CA ASP A 419 25.39 2.90 -30.47
C ASP A 419 24.92 4.30 -30.89
N PHE A 420 24.63 4.44 -32.18
CA PHE A 420 24.18 5.69 -32.79
C PHE A 420 23.14 5.46 -33.88
N PHE A 421 22.43 6.50 -34.25
CA PHE A 421 21.60 6.55 -35.46
C PHE A 421 21.82 7.85 -36.22
N SER A 422 21.49 7.85 -37.51
CA SER A 422 21.62 9.00 -38.42
C SER A 422 20.44 9.96 -38.21
N LEU A 423 20.75 11.26 -38.11
CA LEU A 423 19.77 12.33 -37.99
C LEU A 423 19.26 12.83 -39.34
N ASN A 424 20.04 12.67 -40.39
CA ASN A 424 19.72 13.10 -41.74
C ASN A 424 19.85 11.96 -42.75
N GLN A 425 19.20 12.13 -43.88
CA GLN A 425 19.15 11.14 -44.96
C GLN A 425 20.49 10.86 -45.65
N GLU A 426 21.48 11.71 -45.45
CA GLU A 426 22.81 11.57 -46.03
C GLU A 426 23.77 10.77 -45.16
N GLY A 427 23.36 10.42 -43.97
CA GLY A 427 24.17 9.70 -42.99
C GLY A 427 25.34 10.54 -42.41
N SER A 428 25.39 11.88 -42.70
CA SER A 428 26.49 12.74 -42.29
C SER A 428 26.39 13.28 -40.86
N LYS A 429 25.22 13.18 -40.24
CA LYS A 429 24.97 13.61 -38.84
C LYS A 429 24.47 12.46 -38.02
N HIS A 430 25.20 12.13 -36.96
CA HIS A 430 24.87 11.04 -36.07
C HIS A 430 24.50 11.56 -34.68
N LYS A 431 23.69 10.79 -33.97
CA LYS A 431 23.36 11.01 -32.56
C LYS A 431 23.52 9.71 -31.78
N GLU A 432 24.26 9.75 -30.69
CA GLU A 432 24.40 8.62 -29.80
C GLU A 432 23.02 8.24 -29.16
N ILE A 433 22.74 6.95 -29.12
CA ILE A 433 21.49 6.41 -28.53
C ILE A 433 21.32 6.87 -27.08
N ARG A 434 22.42 6.89 -26.30
CA ARG A 434 22.39 7.35 -24.90
C ARG A 434 21.95 8.81 -24.78
N LYS A 435 22.43 9.72 -25.63
CA LYS A 435 22.05 11.13 -25.63
C LYS A 435 20.59 11.29 -26.07
N TRP A 436 20.22 10.60 -27.14
CA TRP A 436 18.84 10.60 -27.63
C TRP A 436 17.84 10.12 -26.57
N MET A 437 18.10 8.99 -25.91
CA MET A 437 17.23 8.48 -24.83
C MET A 437 17.08 9.46 -23.66
N THR A 438 18.08 10.30 -23.43
CA THR A 438 18.04 11.36 -22.41
C THR A 438 17.16 12.53 -22.86
N ASP A 439 17.29 12.94 -24.13
CA ASP A 439 16.50 14.05 -24.70
C ASP A 439 15.03 13.68 -24.84
N GLU A 440 14.72 12.41 -25.20
CA GLU A 440 13.36 11.84 -25.23
C GLU A 440 12.82 11.52 -23.83
N LYS A 441 13.58 11.83 -22.77
CA LYS A 441 13.21 11.60 -21.38
C LYS A 441 12.87 10.14 -21.05
N ILE A 442 13.51 9.19 -21.74
CA ILE A 442 13.33 7.76 -21.47
C ILE A 442 13.93 7.43 -20.09
N PRO A 443 13.15 6.84 -19.16
CA PRO A 443 13.61 6.49 -17.82
C PRO A 443 14.86 5.61 -17.85
N ALA A 444 15.86 5.90 -17.00
CA ALA A 444 17.14 5.18 -16.99
C ALA A 444 16.97 3.67 -16.87
N ARG A 445 16.01 3.20 -16.06
CA ARG A 445 15.67 1.77 -15.85
C ARG A 445 15.16 1.05 -17.10
N MET A 446 14.60 1.80 -18.07
CA MET A 446 14.07 1.25 -19.31
C MET A 446 15.11 1.22 -20.44
N ARG A 447 16.15 2.06 -20.36
CA ARG A 447 17.10 2.25 -21.46
C ARG A 447 17.86 0.99 -21.85
N ASP A 448 18.17 0.12 -20.85
CA ASP A 448 18.89 -1.12 -21.05
C ASP A 448 17.97 -2.29 -21.43
N ARG A 449 16.65 -2.04 -21.54
CA ARG A 449 15.63 -3.04 -21.92
C ARG A 449 14.84 -2.66 -23.18
N ILE A 450 15.20 -1.57 -23.84
CA ILE A 450 14.59 -1.19 -25.10
C ILE A 450 15.22 -2.02 -26.22
N LEU A 451 14.37 -2.75 -26.94
CA LEU A 451 14.77 -3.53 -28.10
C LEU A 451 15.25 -2.59 -29.21
N LEU A 452 16.40 -2.89 -29.77
CA LEU A 452 17.00 -2.20 -30.92
C LEU A 452 17.21 -3.21 -32.04
N MET A 453 16.96 -2.76 -33.27
CA MET A 453 17.43 -3.44 -34.49
C MET A 453 18.68 -2.70 -34.97
N ALA A 454 19.82 -3.37 -35.01
CA ALA A 454 21.10 -2.73 -35.31
C ALA A 454 21.99 -3.55 -36.26
N ASP A 455 22.76 -2.89 -37.08
CA ASP A 455 23.88 -3.42 -37.88
C ASP A 455 25.20 -2.89 -37.28
N GLY A 456 25.89 -3.74 -36.53
CA GLY A 456 27.01 -3.29 -35.70
C GLY A 456 26.57 -2.30 -34.62
N ASN A 457 27.16 -1.09 -34.60
CA ASN A 457 26.77 -0.01 -33.71
C ASN A 457 25.73 0.95 -34.33
N HIS A 458 25.40 0.78 -35.60
CA HIS A 458 24.41 1.60 -36.29
C HIS A 458 23.00 1.03 -35.98
N VAL A 459 22.20 1.78 -35.25
CA VAL A 459 20.83 1.41 -34.91
C VAL A 459 19.89 1.84 -36.03
N LEU A 460 19.33 0.86 -36.71
CA LEU A 460 18.43 1.03 -37.85
C LEU A 460 17.00 1.34 -37.43
N TRP A 461 16.57 0.73 -36.32
CA TRP A 461 15.21 0.93 -35.81
C TRP A 461 15.14 0.70 -34.30
N ILE A 462 14.34 1.54 -33.65
CA ILE A 462 13.97 1.43 -32.23
C ILE A 462 12.45 1.22 -32.22
N PRO A 463 11.96 -0.03 -32.08
CA PRO A 463 10.54 -0.36 -32.11
C PRO A 463 9.74 0.47 -31.11
N GLY A 464 8.62 1.03 -31.55
CA GLY A 464 7.80 1.91 -30.74
C GLY A 464 8.26 3.36 -30.64
N TYR A 465 9.47 3.69 -31.10
CA TYR A 465 10.05 5.03 -30.95
C TYR A 465 10.47 5.64 -32.30
N ARG A 466 11.48 5.09 -32.97
CA ARG A 466 12.12 5.77 -34.11
C ARG A 466 12.77 4.81 -35.11
N THR A 467 12.70 5.19 -36.40
CA THR A 467 13.52 4.62 -37.48
C THR A 467 14.63 5.58 -37.84
N ASP A 468 15.80 5.05 -38.21
CA ASP A 468 16.95 5.81 -38.69
C ASP A 468 16.63 6.62 -39.98
N ALA A 469 17.18 7.83 -40.10
CA ALA A 469 16.84 8.73 -41.22
C ALA A 469 17.42 8.27 -42.56
N GLU A 470 18.59 7.65 -42.55
CA GLU A 470 19.23 7.08 -43.75
C GLU A 470 18.42 5.90 -44.29
N VAL A 471 17.93 5.08 -43.39
CA VAL A 471 17.09 3.91 -43.68
C VAL A 471 15.77 4.30 -44.32
N LEU A 472 15.14 5.37 -43.87
CA LEU A 472 13.88 5.88 -44.40
C LEU A 472 13.98 6.37 -45.86
N LYS A 473 15.18 6.83 -46.31
CA LYS A 473 15.40 7.27 -47.67
C LYS A 473 15.50 6.09 -48.63
N SER A 474 16.25 5.04 -48.26
CA SER A 474 16.53 3.94 -49.15
C SER A 474 15.28 3.09 -49.45
N ALA A 475 14.32 3.04 -48.53
CA ALA A 475 13.05 2.32 -48.72
C ALA A 475 12.20 2.79 -49.93
N ARG A 476 12.52 3.91 -50.57
CA ARG A 476 11.82 4.40 -51.76
C ARG A 476 12.42 3.93 -53.09
N GLN A 477 13.59 3.33 -53.07
CA GLN A 477 14.36 2.93 -54.27
C GLN A 477 14.68 1.44 -54.33
N ALA A 478 14.15 0.64 -53.42
CA ALA A 478 14.51 -0.74 -53.25
C ALA A 478 13.89 -1.68 -54.30
N GLY A 479 14.67 -2.66 -54.74
CA GLY A 479 14.17 -3.80 -55.51
C GLY A 479 13.58 -4.94 -54.67
N ARG A 480 13.95 -5.00 -53.38
CA ARG A 480 13.49 -6.00 -52.42
C ARG A 480 13.34 -5.38 -51.04
N PHE A 481 12.24 -5.71 -50.34
CA PHE A 481 11.91 -5.12 -49.05
C PHE A 481 11.99 -6.18 -47.95
N LEU A 482 12.48 -5.75 -46.77
CA LEU A 482 12.45 -6.53 -45.53
C LEU A 482 11.31 -6.03 -44.65
N HIS A 483 10.33 -6.88 -44.43
CA HIS A 483 9.22 -6.64 -43.53
C HIS A 483 9.53 -7.25 -42.16
N ILE A 484 9.29 -6.48 -41.09
CA ILE A 484 9.50 -6.92 -39.73
C ILE A 484 8.27 -6.55 -38.89
N ARG A 485 7.77 -7.56 -38.19
CA ARG A 485 6.70 -7.42 -37.18
C ARG A 485 7.18 -7.93 -35.84
N ILE A 486 6.96 -7.11 -34.79
CA ILE A 486 7.33 -7.45 -33.41
C ILE A 486 6.07 -7.50 -32.58
N GLU A 487 5.89 -8.59 -31.85
CA GLU A 487 4.80 -8.80 -30.92
C GLU A 487 5.41 -9.01 -29.53
N LYS A 488 4.86 -8.36 -28.50
CA LYS A 488 5.28 -8.60 -27.12
C LYS A 488 4.49 -9.78 -26.57
N GLU A 489 5.17 -10.85 -26.12
CA GLU A 489 4.51 -11.97 -25.44
C GLU A 489 4.06 -11.52 -24.05
N ILE A 490 2.74 -11.39 -23.86
CA ILE A 490 2.13 -11.14 -22.55
C ILE A 490 2.00 -12.52 -21.91
N ASN A 491 2.81 -12.82 -20.89
CA ASN A 491 2.65 -14.02 -20.09
C ASN A 491 1.26 -13.99 -19.40
N GLY A 492 0.44 -14.91 -19.80
CA GLY A 492 -0.92 -15.27 -19.47
C GLY A 492 -1.62 -14.56 -18.31
N GLY A 493 -2.59 -13.74 -18.63
CA GLY A 493 -3.65 -13.20 -17.80
C GLY A 493 -4.59 -12.45 -18.73
N GLU A 494 -5.79 -12.94 -18.91
CA GLU A 494 -6.83 -12.40 -19.79
C GLU A 494 -6.95 -10.88 -19.67
N ASP A 495 -6.69 -10.17 -20.76
CA ASP A 495 -7.18 -8.81 -20.91
C ASP A 495 -7.71 -8.58 -22.33
N GLN A 496 -8.99 -8.30 -22.36
CA GLN A 496 -9.74 -7.94 -23.56
C GLN A 496 -9.33 -6.53 -23.98
N GLY A 497 -9.13 -6.36 -25.27
CA GLY A 497 -8.60 -5.18 -25.91
C GLY A 497 -9.15 -3.84 -25.42
N THR A 498 -8.26 -2.92 -25.23
CA THR A 498 -8.52 -1.48 -25.33
C THR A 498 -7.49 -0.84 -26.24
N ASP A 499 -7.96 -0.40 -27.40
CA ASP A 499 -7.23 0.47 -28.32
C ASP A 499 -6.72 1.72 -27.60
N PHE A 500 -5.43 1.93 -27.63
CA PHE A 500 -4.82 3.21 -27.25
C PHE A 500 -4.70 4.12 -28.49
N LYS A 501 -5.52 5.18 -28.49
CA LYS A 501 -5.32 6.35 -29.31
C LYS A 501 -4.19 7.24 -28.75
#